data_fbff66b4280828fb9caa829e126bc46d
#
_entry.id   fbff66b4280828fb9caa829e126bc46d
#
_cell.length_a   1.000
_cell.length_b   1.000
_cell.length_c   1.000
_cell.angle_alpha   90.00
_cell.angle_beta   90.00
_cell.angle_gamma   90.00
#
_symmetry.space_group_name_H-M   'P 1'
#
loop_
_entity.id
_entity.type
_entity.pdbx_description
1 polymer ?
#
loop_
_entity_poly.entity_id
_entity_poly.type
_entity_poly.pdbx_seq_one_letter_code
_entity_poly.pdbx_strand_id
1 'polypeptide(L)'
;YEMTSSLVGSEMCIRDRLDNDPVLYPNIFLKSSAHDSCDLLFHICQKALLLSGNSKPSRASEIIHLVQDYIQQHYMDEELSVKQISENVVLDASYIRKIFNKYMKCTITDYILSVRMEHARRLLEQGNTSITEVSSLVGYKDSGYFSKVFKKYYGISPKLCR
;
A
#
# COMPACT_ATOMS: atom_id res chain seq x y z
N TYR A 1 41.74 -2.48 24.02
CA TYR A 1 41.58 -1.67 22.81
C TYR A 1 41.38 -2.54 21.56
N GLU A 2 40.42 -3.43 21.60
CA GLU A 2 39.97 -4.16 20.39
C GLU A 2 38.48 -4.50 20.55
N MET A 3 37.59 -3.54 20.29
CA MET A 3 36.17 -3.77 20.20
C MET A 3 35.51 -2.91 19.12
N THR A 4 36.00 -2.98 17.89
CA THR A 4 35.40 -2.22 16.78
C THR A 4 35.24 -2.99 15.47
N SER A 5 35.67 -4.28 15.40
CA SER A 5 35.69 -5.03 14.12
C SER A 5 34.46 -5.88 13.84
N SER A 6 33.55 -6.09 14.82
CA SER A 6 32.41 -7.01 14.64
C SER A 6 31.12 -6.32 14.20
N LEU A 7 30.98 -5.01 14.46
CA LEU A 7 29.75 -4.25 14.10
C LEU A 7 29.77 -3.74 12.65
N VAL A 8 30.97 -3.47 12.11
CA VAL A 8 31.14 -2.97 10.74
C VAL A 8 30.73 -3.99 9.67
N GLY A 9 30.93 -5.28 9.94
CA GLY A 9 30.57 -6.35 8.99
C GLY A 9 29.07 -6.60 8.84
N SER A 10 28.28 -6.39 9.91
CA SER A 10 26.83 -6.60 9.87
C SER A 10 26.09 -5.40 9.26
N GLU A 11 26.54 -4.18 9.49
CA GLU A 11 25.96 -2.98 8.88
C GLU A 11 26.24 -2.90 7.38
N MET A 12 27.43 -3.29 6.92
CA MET A 12 27.78 -3.34 5.51
C MET A 12 26.95 -4.39 4.76
N CYS A 13 26.66 -5.54 5.41
CA CYS A 13 25.86 -6.60 4.79
C CYS A 13 24.37 -6.23 4.64
N ILE A 14 23.82 -5.39 5.54
CA ILE A 14 22.45 -4.87 5.44
C ILE A 14 22.39 -3.79 4.36
N ARG A 15 23.37 -2.91 4.29
CA ARG A 15 23.46 -1.83 3.29
C ARG A 15 23.59 -2.39 1.88
N ASP A 16 24.49 -3.36 1.66
CA ASP A 16 24.69 -3.99 0.35
C ASP A 16 23.45 -4.76 -0.16
N ARG A 17 22.62 -5.29 0.76
CA ARG A 17 21.36 -5.96 0.40
C ARG A 17 20.23 -4.98 0.09
N LEU A 18 20.21 -3.83 0.73
CA LEU A 18 19.24 -2.77 0.47
C LEU A 18 19.58 -1.99 -0.81
N ASP A 19 20.87 -1.80 -1.09
CA ASP A 19 21.36 -1.08 -2.27
C ASP A 19 21.13 -1.86 -3.59
N ASN A 20 20.96 -3.18 -3.52
CA ASN A 20 20.71 -4.03 -4.69
C ASN A 20 19.24 -4.35 -4.94
N ASP A 21 18.30 -3.74 -4.22
CA ASP A 21 16.87 -3.95 -4.47
C ASP A 21 16.34 -2.91 -5.47
N PRO A 22 16.04 -3.32 -6.72
CA PRO A 22 15.62 -2.42 -7.79
C PRO A 22 14.28 -1.72 -7.52
N VAL A 23 13.54 -2.17 -6.50
CA VAL A 23 12.23 -1.61 -6.13
C VAL A 23 12.36 -0.49 -5.08
N LEU A 24 13.41 -0.51 -4.26
CA LEU A 24 13.57 0.44 -3.15
C LEU A 24 14.19 1.79 -3.57
N TYR A 25 15.21 1.76 -4.41
CA TYR A 25 16.02 2.94 -4.70
C TYR A 25 15.34 4.01 -5.58
N PRO A 26 14.61 3.66 -6.65
CA PRO A 26 13.99 4.69 -7.50
C PRO A 26 12.81 5.40 -6.84
N ASN A 27 12.18 4.77 -5.82
CA ASN A 27 10.93 5.26 -5.25
C ASN A 27 11.11 6.23 -4.06
N ILE A 28 12.27 6.25 -3.41
CA ILE A 28 12.50 7.08 -2.22
C ILE A 28 12.52 8.58 -2.60
N PHE A 29 13.06 8.93 -3.76
CA PHE A 29 13.23 10.33 -4.18
C PHE A 29 12.08 10.88 -5.04
N LEU A 30 11.15 10.03 -5.52
CA LEU A 30 10.06 10.42 -6.41
C LEU A 30 8.71 10.59 -5.72
N LYS A 31 8.61 10.30 -4.42
CA LYS A 31 7.34 10.38 -3.69
C LYS A 31 7.19 11.72 -2.98
N SER A 32 6.24 12.51 -3.45
CA SER A 32 5.97 13.87 -2.97
C SER A 32 4.91 13.95 -1.85
N SER A 33 4.38 12.82 -1.38
CA SER A 33 3.36 12.78 -0.32
C SER A 33 3.90 12.18 0.97
N ALA A 34 3.55 12.78 2.12
CA ALA A 34 3.89 12.28 3.44
C ALA A 34 3.35 10.86 3.69
N HIS A 35 2.19 10.53 3.08
CA HIS A 35 1.58 9.21 3.16
C HIS A 35 2.42 8.15 2.42
N ASP A 36 2.87 8.47 1.21
CA ASP A 36 3.73 7.60 0.42
C ASP A 36 5.06 7.30 1.13
N SER A 37 5.59 8.29 1.87
CA SER A 37 6.82 8.15 2.64
C SER A 37 6.63 7.23 3.85
N CYS A 38 5.48 7.29 4.52
CA CYS A 38 5.13 6.39 5.62
C CYS A 38 4.97 4.94 5.16
N ASP A 39 4.30 4.72 4.02
CA ASP A 39 4.14 3.38 3.45
C ASP A 39 5.48 2.78 3.05
N LEU A 40 6.35 3.59 2.45
CA LEU A 40 7.69 3.16 2.09
C LEU A 40 8.54 2.80 3.31
N LEU A 41 8.53 3.66 4.35
CA LEU A 41 9.21 3.37 5.61
C LEU A 41 8.68 2.10 6.27
N PHE A 42 7.38 1.88 6.25
CA PHE A 42 6.76 0.66 6.75
C PHE A 42 7.25 -0.58 6.00
N HIS A 43 7.29 -0.52 4.66
CA HIS A 43 7.84 -1.60 3.83
C HIS A 43 9.32 -1.85 4.07
N ILE A 44 10.12 -0.79 4.23
CA ILE A 44 11.55 -0.91 4.55
C ILE A 44 11.74 -1.55 5.92
N CYS A 45 11.03 -1.09 6.95
CA CYS A 45 11.10 -1.67 8.29
C CYS A 45 10.66 -3.14 8.30
N GLN A 46 9.61 -3.49 7.57
CA GLN A 46 9.11 -4.84 7.45
C GLN A 46 10.12 -5.76 6.74
N LYS A 47 10.71 -5.29 5.64
CA LYS A 47 11.77 -6.02 4.93
C LYS A 47 13.04 -6.17 5.78
N ALA A 48 13.42 -5.13 6.53
CA ALA A 48 14.53 -5.20 7.47
C ALA A 48 14.30 -6.22 8.59
N LEU A 49 13.08 -6.33 9.11
CA LEU A 49 12.69 -7.34 10.10
C LEU A 49 12.73 -8.76 9.52
N LEU A 50 12.33 -8.95 8.27
CA LEU A 50 12.43 -10.24 7.56
C LEU A 50 13.90 -10.65 7.31
N LEU A 51 14.77 -9.67 7.03
CA LEU A 51 16.19 -9.90 6.80
C LEU A 51 16.98 -10.14 8.09
N SER A 52 16.50 -9.64 9.24
CA SER A 52 17.14 -9.84 10.53
C SER A 52 16.97 -11.25 11.13
N GLY A 53 16.24 -12.14 10.44
CA GLY A 53 16.26 -13.60 10.65
C GLY A 53 15.64 -14.14 11.95
N ASN A 54 15.04 -13.28 12.81
CA ASN A 54 14.65 -13.69 14.16
C ASN A 54 13.14 -13.63 14.48
N SER A 55 12.28 -13.32 13.53
CA SER A 55 10.84 -13.41 13.78
C SER A 55 10.13 -14.14 12.64
N LYS A 56 9.65 -15.35 12.92
CA LYS A 56 8.60 -15.94 12.07
C LYS A 56 7.48 -14.91 11.96
N PRO A 57 7.02 -14.59 10.74
CA PRO A 57 5.90 -13.67 10.58
C PRO A 57 4.75 -14.15 11.46
N SER A 58 4.18 -13.27 12.25
CA SER A 58 3.04 -13.65 13.06
C SER A 58 1.89 -14.02 12.12
N ARG A 59 1.06 -15.01 12.51
CA ARG A 59 -0.13 -15.37 11.72
C ARG A 59 -1.00 -14.15 11.36
N ALA A 60 -1.01 -13.15 12.22
CA ALA A 60 -1.70 -11.90 11.95
C ALA A 60 -1.05 -11.09 10.80
N SER A 61 0.28 -11.04 10.74
CA SER A 61 1.02 -10.39 9.65
C SER A 61 0.75 -11.08 8.32
N GLU A 62 0.76 -12.41 8.28
CA GLU A 62 0.45 -13.18 7.07
C GLU A 62 -0.97 -12.89 6.57
N ILE A 63 -1.96 -12.84 7.47
CA ILE A 63 -3.35 -12.50 7.11
C ILE A 63 -3.44 -11.09 6.53
N ILE A 64 -2.74 -10.12 7.11
CA ILE A 64 -2.75 -8.73 6.62
C ILE A 64 -2.17 -8.67 5.22
N HIS A 65 -1.05 -9.34 4.97
CA HIS A 65 -0.46 -9.41 3.62
C HIS A 65 -1.42 -10.02 2.60
N LEU A 66 -2.05 -11.16 2.94
CA LEU A 66 -3.03 -11.77 2.05
C LEU A 66 -4.19 -10.83 1.71
N VAL A 67 -4.69 -10.08 2.69
CA VAL A 67 -5.75 -9.08 2.48
C VAL A 67 -5.27 -7.93 1.61
N GLN A 68 -4.07 -7.41 1.85
CA GLN A 68 -3.48 -6.34 1.05
C GLN A 68 -3.24 -6.77 -0.40
N ASP A 69 -2.65 -7.93 -0.61
CA ASP A 69 -2.39 -8.50 -1.94
C ASP A 69 -3.69 -8.71 -2.71
N TYR A 70 -4.72 -9.22 -2.05
CA TYR A 70 -6.03 -9.39 -2.67
C TYR A 70 -6.63 -8.04 -3.10
N ILE A 71 -6.54 -7.01 -2.25
CA ILE A 71 -7.04 -5.66 -2.58
C ILE A 71 -6.24 -5.08 -3.76
N GLN A 72 -4.93 -5.23 -3.79
CA GLN A 72 -4.08 -4.73 -4.87
C GLN A 72 -4.38 -5.39 -6.22
N GLN A 73 -4.80 -6.65 -6.21
CA GLN A 73 -5.17 -7.37 -7.43
C GLN A 73 -6.59 -7.07 -7.91
N HIS A 74 -7.51 -6.68 -7.00
CA HIS A 74 -8.94 -6.57 -7.27
C HIS A 74 -9.52 -5.16 -7.03
N TYR A 75 -8.69 -4.13 -6.82
CA TYR A 75 -9.19 -2.78 -6.54
C TYR A 75 -10.06 -2.19 -7.67
N MET A 76 -9.89 -2.67 -8.91
CA MET A 76 -10.69 -2.29 -10.08
C MET A 76 -12.12 -2.85 -10.02
N ASP A 77 -12.35 -3.91 -9.25
CA ASP A 77 -13.68 -4.52 -9.12
C ASP A 77 -14.59 -3.59 -8.32
N GLU A 78 -15.66 -3.11 -8.96
CA GLU A 78 -16.64 -2.22 -8.35
C GLU A 78 -17.33 -2.83 -7.12
N GLU A 79 -17.54 -4.14 -7.14
CA GLU A 79 -18.20 -4.91 -6.07
C GLU A 79 -17.25 -5.37 -4.97
N LEU A 80 -15.96 -4.97 -5.04
CA LEU A 80 -14.97 -5.36 -4.03
C LEU A 80 -15.44 -4.99 -2.63
N SER A 81 -15.63 -6.01 -1.80
CA SER A 81 -16.15 -5.88 -0.44
C SER A 81 -15.36 -6.73 0.55
N VAL A 82 -15.48 -6.40 1.83
CA VAL A 82 -14.86 -7.19 2.90
C VAL A 82 -15.37 -8.64 2.90
N LYS A 83 -16.59 -8.87 2.42
CA LYS A 83 -17.16 -10.20 2.29
C LYS A 83 -16.38 -11.03 1.26
N GLN A 84 -16.16 -10.51 0.06
CA GLN A 84 -15.36 -11.19 -0.98
C GLN A 84 -13.92 -11.46 -0.49
N ILE A 85 -13.30 -10.50 0.20
CA ILE A 85 -11.98 -10.67 0.79
C ILE A 85 -12.00 -11.83 1.80
N SER A 86 -13.01 -11.88 2.68
CA SER A 86 -13.11 -12.90 3.71
C SER A 86 -13.34 -14.30 3.14
N GLU A 87 -14.13 -14.41 2.08
CA GLU A 87 -14.36 -15.65 1.36
C GLU A 87 -13.07 -16.17 0.69
N ASN A 88 -12.28 -15.28 0.10
CA ASN A 88 -11.01 -15.63 -0.54
C ASN A 88 -9.94 -16.07 0.46
N VAL A 89 -9.79 -15.33 1.56
CA VAL A 89 -8.81 -15.64 2.61
C VAL A 89 -9.28 -16.79 3.52
N VAL A 90 -10.54 -17.27 3.34
CA VAL A 90 -11.16 -18.34 4.14
C VAL A 90 -11.15 -18.02 5.64
N LEU A 91 -11.46 -16.78 5.99
CA LEU A 91 -11.51 -16.28 7.37
C LEU A 91 -12.79 -15.48 7.59
N ASP A 92 -13.24 -15.42 8.86
CA ASP A 92 -14.40 -14.61 9.24
C ASP A 92 -14.14 -13.10 9.01
N ALA A 93 -15.14 -12.42 8.41
CA ALA A 93 -15.04 -11.00 8.08
C ALA A 93 -14.83 -10.10 9.31
N SER A 94 -15.43 -10.44 10.46
CA SER A 94 -15.29 -9.68 11.71
C SER A 94 -13.88 -9.84 12.28
N TYR A 95 -13.33 -11.03 12.17
CA TYR A 95 -11.94 -11.33 12.57
C TYR A 95 -10.93 -10.55 11.72
N ILE A 96 -11.11 -10.57 10.39
CA ILE A 96 -10.23 -9.83 9.46
C ILE A 96 -10.29 -8.33 9.76
N ARG A 97 -11.49 -7.74 9.91
CA ARG A 97 -11.65 -6.32 10.26
C ARG A 97 -10.92 -5.96 11.55
N LYS A 98 -11.05 -6.81 12.57
CA LYS A 98 -10.42 -6.58 13.89
C LYS A 98 -8.89 -6.60 13.79
N ILE A 99 -8.32 -7.60 13.11
CA ILE A 99 -6.87 -7.71 12.91
C ILE A 99 -6.37 -6.55 12.06
N PHE A 100 -6.99 -6.31 10.90
CA PHE A 100 -6.57 -5.27 9.98
C PHE A 100 -6.56 -3.89 10.66
N ASN A 101 -7.64 -3.52 11.35
CA ASN A 101 -7.71 -2.26 12.09
C ASN A 101 -6.66 -2.17 13.22
N LYS A 102 -6.42 -3.28 13.93
CA LYS A 102 -5.42 -3.31 15.01
C LYS A 102 -4.01 -3.00 14.50
N TYR A 103 -3.62 -3.56 13.36
CA TYR A 103 -2.26 -3.46 12.83
C TYR A 103 -2.10 -2.29 11.85
N MET A 104 -3.05 -2.08 10.95
CA MET A 104 -2.98 -1.03 9.92
C MET A 104 -3.52 0.33 10.39
N LYS A 105 -4.19 0.39 11.57
CA LYS A 105 -4.79 1.61 12.14
C LYS A 105 -5.83 2.29 11.25
N CYS A 106 -6.32 1.58 10.25
CA CYS A 106 -7.38 2.02 9.34
C CYS A 106 -8.35 0.87 9.06
N THR A 107 -9.53 1.17 8.53
CA THR A 107 -10.46 0.13 8.10
C THR A 107 -10.05 -0.44 6.74
N ILE A 108 -10.49 -1.67 6.44
CA ILE A 108 -10.28 -2.28 5.11
C ILE A 108 -10.90 -1.41 4.00
N THR A 109 -12.06 -0.79 4.27
CA THR A 109 -12.73 0.11 3.32
C THR A 109 -11.90 1.36 3.04
N ASP A 110 -11.27 1.95 4.08
CA ASP A 110 -10.38 3.10 3.92
C ASP A 110 -9.12 2.71 3.16
N TYR A 111 -8.61 1.50 3.37
CA TYR A 111 -7.47 0.99 2.64
C TYR A 111 -7.80 0.75 1.14
N ILE A 112 -8.96 0.16 0.82
CA ILE A 112 -9.45 0.06 -0.58
C ILE A 112 -9.55 1.45 -1.21
N LEU A 113 -10.13 2.40 -0.48
CA LEU A 113 -10.23 3.79 -0.93
C LEU A 113 -8.86 4.38 -1.24
N SER A 114 -7.88 4.23 -0.34
CA SER A 114 -6.53 4.77 -0.55
C SER A 114 -5.86 4.17 -1.78
N VAL A 115 -5.94 2.85 -1.97
CA VAL A 115 -5.40 2.16 -3.14
C VAL A 115 -6.03 2.69 -4.44
N ARG A 116 -7.36 2.80 -4.49
CA ARG A 116 -8.06 3.34 -5.65
C ARG A 116 -7.66 4.78 -5.97
N MET A 117 -7.58 5.63 -4.94
CA MET A 117 -7.21 7.04 -5.10
C MET A 117 -5.76 7.20 -5.58
N GLU A 118 -4.85 6.38 -5.08
CA GLU A 118 -3.45 6.40 -5.50
C GLU A 118 -3.30 6.00 -6.97
N HIS A 119 -3.97 4.93 -7.39
CA HIS A 119 -3.99 4.53 -8.80
C HIS A 119 -4.65 5.59 -9.69
N ALA A 120 -5.76 6.18 -9.25
CA ALA A 120 -6.42 7.26 -9.98
C ALA A 120 -5.50 8.47 -10.18
N ARG A 121 -4.77 8.87 -9.15
CA ARG A 121 -3.81 9.98 -9.23
C ARG A 121 -2.72 9.70 -10.26
N ARG A 122 -2.10 8.52 -10.23
CA ARG A 122 -1.07 8.14 -11.20
C ARG A 122 -1.58 8.18 -12.64
N LEU A 123 -2.81 7.69 -12.90
CA LEU A 123 -3.42 7.73 -14.22
C LEU A 123 -3.72 9.16 -14.69
N LEU A 124 -4.17 10.04 -13.78
CA LEU A 124 -4.42 11.45 -14.09
C LEU A 124 -3.13 12.22 -14.40
N GLU A 125 -2.06 12.01 -13.63
CA GLU A 125 -0.74 12.63 -13.84
C GLU A 125 -0.11 12.24 -15.17
N GLN A 126 -0.41 11.06 -15.71
CA GLN A 126 0.02 10.64 -17.06
C GLN A 126 -0.68 11.41 -18.19
N GLY A 127 -1.80 12.05 -17.92
CA GLY A 127 -2.47 12.99 -18.81
C GLY A 127 -3.21 12.41 -20.01
N ASN A 128 -3.08 11.11 -20.28
CA ASN A 128 -3.59 10.46 -21.50
C ASN A 128 -5.00 9.88 -21.36
N THR A 129 -5.60 9.90 -20.16
CA THR A 129 -6.84 9.20 -19.85
C THR A 129 -7.92 10.19 -19.40
N SER A 130 -9.15 10.04 -19.85
CA SER A 130 -10.27 10.88 -19.42
C SER A 130 -10.66 10.59 -17.95
N ILE A 131 -11.26 11.56 -17.25
CA ILE A 131 -11.71 11.38 -15.86
C ILE A 131 -12.74 10.23 -15.74
N THR A 132 -13.62 10.10 -16.74
CA THR A 132 -14.61 9.03 -16.79
C THR A 132 -13.94 7.66 -16.94
N GLU A 133 -12.94 7.58 -17.76
CA GLU A 133 -12.17 6.36 -17.99
C GLU A 133 -11.34 5.99 -16.75
N VAL A 134 -10.67 6.98 -16.12
CA VAL A 134 -9.97 6.78 -14.85
C VAL A 134 -10.92 6.26 -13.78
N SER A 135 -12.14 6.84 -13.66
CA SER A 135 -13.11 6.37 -12.67
C SER A 135 -13.46 4.89 -12.85
N SER A 136 -13.70 4.45 -14.08
CA SER A 136 -13.98 3.03 -14.38
C SER A 136 -12.78 2.13 -14.09
N LEU A 137 -11.58 2.56 -14.45
CA LEU A 137 -10.34 1.79 -14.21
C LEU A 137 -10.00 1.59 -12.73
N VAL A 138 -10.51 2.47 -11.86
CA VAL A 138 -10.29 2.36 -10.42
C VAL A 138 -11.52 1.87 -9.66
N GLY A 139 -12.49 1.27 -10.34
CA GLY A 139 -13.64 0.58 -9.74
C GLY A 139 -14.77 1.52 -9.28
N TYR A 140 -15.01 2.63 -9.99
CA TYR A 140 -16.17 3.50 -9.77
C TYR A 140 -17.09 3.52 -10.98
N LYS A 141 -18.37 3.19 -10.80
CA LYS A 141 -19.41 3.28 -11.84
C LYS A 141 -19.74 4.73 -12.25
N ASP A 142 -19.76 5.61 -11.25
CA ASP A 142 -20.14 7.01 -11.43
C ASP A 142 -18.94 7.94 -11.32
N SER A 143 -18.62 8.62 -12.42
CA SER A 143 -17.47 9.55 -12.48
C SER A 143 -17.70 10.83 -11.67
N GLY A 144 -18.95 11.22 -11.45
CA GLY A 144 -19.31 12.35 -10.61
C GLY A 144 -19.09 12.04 -9.13
N TYR A 145 -19.49 10.84 -8.69
CA TYR A 145 -19.20 10.36 -7.36
C TYR A 145 -17.69 10.19 -7.14
N PHE A 146 -16.98 9.57 -8.08
CA PHE A 146 -15.52 9.48 -8.06
C PHE A 146 -14.86 10.85 -7.87
N SER A 147 -15.29 11.86 -8.63
CA SER A 147 -14.71 13.21 -8.54
C SER A 147 -14.91 13.86 -7.16
N LYS A 148 -16.05 13.62 -6.51
CA LYS A 148 -16.32 14.08 -5.14
C LYS A 148 -15.41 13.38 -4.13
N VAL A 149 -15.27 12.06 -4.25
CA VAL A 149 -14.40 11.24 -3.38
C VAL A 149 -12.93 11.64 -3.53
N PHE A 150 -12.47 11.80 -4.78
CA PHE A 150 -11.10 12.23 -5.08
C PHE A 150 -10.80 13.61 -4.49
N LYS A 151 -11.71 14.58 -4.67
CA LYS A 151 -11.58 15.92 -4.08
C LYS A 151 -11.57 15.88 -2.55
N LYS A 152 -12.40 15.03 -1.94
CA LYS A 152 -12.41 14.85 -0.48
C LYS A 152 -11.08 14.28 0.02
N TYR A 153 -10.47 13.36 -0.74
CA TYR A 153 -9.25 12.66 -0.35
C TYR A 153 -7.99 13.53 -0.53
N TYR A 154 -7.85 14.19 -1.67
CA TYR A 154 -6.66 15.00 -2.00
C TYR A 154 -6.84 16.51 -1.81
N GLY A 155 -8.03 17.00 -1.52
CA GLY A 155 -8.33 18.45 -1.43
C GLY A 155 -8.48 19.15 -2.78
N ILE A 156 -8.06 18.54 -3.88
CA ILE A 156 -8.11 19.07 -5.25
C ILE A 156 -9.00 18.23 -6.16
N SER A 157 -9.57 18.84 -7.19
CA SER A 157 -10.39 18.08 -8.15
C SER A 157 -9.51 17.27 -9.12
N PRO A 158 -10.01 16.15 -9.69
CA PRO A 158 -9.28 15.35 -10.68
C PRO A 158 -8.79 16.16 -11.89
N LYS A 159 -9.52 17.24 -12.27
CA LYS A 159 -9.13 18.16 -13.36
C LYS A 159 -7.84 18.91 -13.07
N LEU A 160 -7.56 19.21 -11.82
CA LEU A 160 -6.36 19.95 -11.41
C LEU A 160 -5.14 19.04 -11.16
N CYS A 161 -5.36 17.74 -11.19
CA CYS A 161 -4.33 16.73 -11.00
C CYS A 161 -3.76 16.22 -12.34
N ARG A 162 -4.33 16.70 -13.46
CA ARG A 162 -4.02 16.27 -14.83
C ARG A 162 -2.91 17.11 -15.46
#